data_de6c01be2dadf6207a3cdad90f0ed628
#
_entry.id   de6c01be2dadf6207a3cdad90f0ed628
#
_cell.length_a   1.000
_cell.length_b   1.000
_cell.length_c   1.000
_cell.angle_alpha   90.00
_cell.angle_beta   90.00
_cell.angle_gamma   90.00
#
_symmetry.space_group_name_H-M   'P 1'
#
loop_
_entity.id
_entity.type
_entity.pdbx_description
1 polymer ?
#
loop_
_entity_poly.entity_id
_entity_poly.type
_entity_poly.pdbx_seq_one_letter_code
_entity_poly.pdbx_strand_id
1 'polypeptide(L)'
;MVRTRSCVVWLGVVVALLCDSPSFAAAEPTASTAVADTGDALPAWLAGAWTTVRGTRTIEEQWNEPRGGMMQAAGRTTQGEKLVEFEFLRIVRRGGSLVFIAQPNGAPPTEFPLTAHGPDSVRFENPAHDFPQVVCYRRTGPDALLAVVSATRDGKTSAVRFEYRRPSAPGAPAR
;
A
#
# COMPACT_ATOMS: atom_id res chain seq x y z
N MET A 1 6.18 -36.83 -3.82
CA MET A 1 6.75 -35.52 -4.26
C MET A 1 5.94 -34.42 -3.60
N VAL A 2 6.37 -33.99 -2.42
CA VAL A 2 5.64 -33.04 -1.55
C VAL A 2 6.07 -31.64 -1.98
N ARG A 3 5.15 -30.86 -2.54
CA ARG A 3 5.40 -29.42 -2.83
C ARG A 3 5.32 -28.65 -1.51
N THR A 4 6.46 -28.29 -0.96
CA THR A 4 6.58 -27.30 0.12
C THR A 4 6.14 -25.93 -0.40
N ARG A 5 4.95 -25.49 -0.02
CA ARG A 5 4.49 -24.13 -0.21
C ARG A 5 5.23 -23.25 0.80
N SER A 6 6.17 -22.46 0.33
CA SER A 6 6.78 -21.39 1.15
C SER A 6 5.72 -20.36 1.47
N CYS A 7 5.20 -20.44 2.69
CA CYS A 7 4.33 -19.43 3.27
C CYS A 7 5.24 -18.25 3.67
N VAL A 8 5.29 -17.20 2.88
CA VAL A 8 5.89 -15.94 3.30
C VAL A 8 4.93 -15.33 4.32
N VAL A 9 5.23 -15.61 5.58
CA VAL A 9 4.48 -15.04 6.70
C VAL A 9 4.87 -13.58 6.82
N TRP A 10 3.97 -12.69 6.44
CA TRP A 10 4.00 -11.32 6.91
C TRP A 10 3.85 -11.35 8.43
N LEU A 11 4.97 -11.30 9.15
CA LEU A 11 4.99 -11.32 10.60
C LEU A 11 4.55 -9.95 11.13
N GLY A 12 3.29 -9.61 10.85
CA GLY A 12 2.60 -8.58 11.58
C GLY A 12 2.09 -9.17 12.88
N VAL A 13 2.54 -8.65 13.98
CA VAL A 13 1.98 -8.96 15.31
C VAL A 13 0.47 -8.80 15.24
N VAL A 14 -0.26 -9.91 15.32
CA VAL A 14 -1.71 -9.91 15.53
C VAL A 14 -1.93 -9.51 16.98
N VAL A 15 -2.11 -8.22 17.20
CA VAL A 15 -2.79 -7.74 18.42
C VAL A 15 -4.26 -7.71 18.07
N ALA A 16 -5.02 -8.66 18.61
CA ALA A 16 -6.47 -8.62 18.57
C ALA A 16 -6.94 -7.45 19.45
N LEU A 17 -7.09 -6.29 18.84
CA LEU A 17 -7.84 -5.18 19.41
C LEU A 17 -9.25 -5.27 18.85
N LEU A 18 -10.18 -5.58 19.74
CA LEU A 18 -11.61 -5.37 19.54
C LEU A 18 -11.80 -3.87 19.27
N CYS A 19 -11.94 -3.49 18.02
CA CYS A 19 -12.34 -2.15 17.63
C CYS A 19 -13.74 -2.23 17.06
N ASP A 20 -14.67 -1.57 17.76
CA ASP A 20 -16.00 -1.24 17.26
C ASP A 20 -15.93 -0.67 15.85
N SER A 21 -16.67 -1.29 14.96
CA SER A 21 -16.77 -0.85 13.57
C SER A 21 -17.66 0.37 13.50
N PRO A 22 -17.21 1.55 13.07
CA PRO A 22 -18.14 2.56 12.62
C PRO A 22 -18.82 2.06 11.34
N SER A 23 -20.12 1.90 11.40
CA SER A 23 -20.99 1.64 10.25
C SER A 23 -20.81 2.77 9.25
N PHE A 24 -20.10 2.52 8.15
CA PHE A 24 -20.11 3.40 7.01
C PHE A 24 -21.43 3.17 6.27
N ALA A 25 -22.38 4.10 6.48
CA ALA A 25 -23.53 4.21 5.61
C ALA A 25 -23.03 4.42 4.18
N ALA A 26 -23.39 3.52 3.28
CA ALA A 26 -23.15 3.64 1.87
C ALA A 26 -23.96 4.84 1.35
N ALA A 27 -23.31 5.96 1.09
CA ALA A 27 -23.87 7.00 0.25
C ALA A 27 -23.76 6.49 -1.18
N GLU A 28 -24.92 6.30 -1.82
CA GLU A 28 -25.01 5.97 -3.25
C GLU A 28 -24.33 7.08 -4.06
N PRO A 29 -23.44 6.75 -5.01
CA PRO A 29 -22.89 7.76 -5.90
C PRO A 29 -23.96 8.15 -6.92
N THR A 30 -24.47 9.37 -6.81
CA THR A 30 -25.15 10.02 -7.92
C THR A 30 -24.20 10.07 -9.11
N ALA A 31 -24.60 9.44 -10.20
CA ALA A 31 -23.91 9.40 -11.47
C ALA A 31 -23.67 10.83 -11.98
N SER A 32 -22.46 11.33 -11.88
CA SER A 32 -21.98 12.45 -12.67
C SER A 32 -21.21 11.89 -13.84
N THR A 33 -21.82 11.91 -15.00
CA THR A 33 -21.22 11.63 -16.30
C THR A 33 -20.23 12.73 -16.64
N ALA A 34 -18.99 12.57 -16.21
CA ALA A 34 -17.85 13.21 -16.82
C ALA A 34 -16.91 12.09 -17.24
N VAL A 35 -17.04 11.64 -18.49
CA VAL A 35 -16.02 10.83 -19.15
C VAL A 35 -14.83 11.75 -19.40
N ALA A 36 -13.99 11.93 -18.38
CA ALA A 36 -12.62 12.27 -18.61
C ALA A 36 -11.90 10.94 -18.78
N ASP A 37 -11.42 10.68 -19.98
CA ASP A 37 -10.45 9.63 -20.29
C ASP A 37 -9.16 9.94 -19.53
N THR A 38 -9.15 9.72 -18.25
CA THR A 38 -7.99 9.59 -17.40
C THR A 38 -7.79 8.13 -17.08
N GLY A 39 -7.92 7.30 -18.10
CA GLY A 39 -7.58 5.89 -18.03
C GLY A 39 -6.25 5.74 -17.34
N ASP A 40 -6.26 5.21 -16.13
CA ASP A 40 -5.13 4.59 -15.45
C ASP A 40 -3.83 5.40 -15.38
N ALA A 41 -3.92 6.70 -15.08
CA ALA A 41 -2.75 7.50 -14.81
C ALA A 41 -2.00 6.95 -13.58
N LEU A 42 -0.67 6.77 -13.72
CA LEU A 42 0.17 6.41 -12.58
C LEU A 42 0.00 7.45 -11.46
N PRO A 43 -0.09 7.03 -10.19
CA PRO A 43 -0.34 7.92 -9.06
C PRO A 43 0.90 8.75 -8.70
N ALA A 44 1.24 9.75 -9.54
CA ALA A 44 2.42 10.61 -9.38
C ALA A 44 2.48 11.27 -7.98
N TRP A 45 1.33 11.50 -7.34
CA TRP A 45 1.25 12.04 -5.99
C TRP A 45 1.89 11.12 -4.93
N LEU A 46 2.12 9.84 -5.24
CA LEU A 46 2.78 8.88 -4.36
C LEU A 46 4.31 9.06 -4.35
N ALA A 47 4.88 9.73 -5.37
CA ALA A 47 6.34 9.89 -5.49
C ALA A 47 6.97 10.60 -4.29
N GLY A 48 8.20 10.23 -3.98
CA GLY A 48 9.03 10.76 -2.90
C GLY A 48 9.12 9.83 -1.69
N ALA A 49 9.66 10.36 -0.59
CA ALA A 49 9.89 9.62 0.65
C ALA A 49 8.70 9.70 1.60
N TRP A 50 8.39 8.57 2.21
CA TRP A 50 7.34 8.40 3.20
C TRP A 50 7.86 7.63 4.40
N THR A 51 7.51 8.05 5.62
CA THR A 51 7.91 7.36 6.85
C THR A 51 6.78 7.30 7.86
N THR A 52 6.72 6.22 8.61
CA THR A 52 5.82 6.05 9.76
C THR A 52 6.52 5.24 10.85
N VAL A 53 6.08 5.42 12.09
CA VAL A 53 6.57 4.67 13.25
C VAL A 53 5.43 3.88 13.85
N ARG A 54 5.65 2.59 14.07
CA ARG A 54 4.70 1.68 14.72
C ARG A 54 5.39 0.93 15.86
N GLY A 55 5.09 1.33 17.09
CA GLY A 55 5.80 0.83 18.26
C GLY A 55 7.29 1.16 18.17
N THR A 56 8.13 0.14 18.13
CA THR A 56 9.60 0.30 18.02
C THR A 56 10.12 0.21 16.56
N ARG A 57 9.22 0.12 15.58
CA ARG A 57 9.59 -0.04 14.17
C ARG A 57 9.42 1.26 13.41
N THR A 58 10.42 1.60 12.61
CA THR A 58 10.33 2.64 11.59
C THR A 58 10.13 1.97 10.24
N ILE A 59 9.12 2.42 9.50
CA ILE A 59 8.74 1.88 8.19
C ILE A 59 8.84 3.01 7.19
N GLU A 60 9.52 2.77 6.09
CA GLU A 60 9.84 3.77 5.08
C GLU A 60 9.54 3.23 3.69
N GLU A 61 9.07 4.10 2.80
CA GLU A 61 8.94 3.84 1.37
C GLU A 61 9.52 5.02 0.60
N GLN A 62 10.33 4.73 -0.43
CA GLN A 62 10.88 5.72 -1.34
C GLN A 62 10.39 5.42 -2.75
N TRP A 63 9.41 6.20 -3.22
CA TRP A 63 8.82 6.08 -4.56
C TRP A 63 9.50 7.02 -5.57
N ASN A 64 9.84 6.50 -6.74
CA ASN A 64 10.32 7.30 -7.86
C ASN A 64 9.14 7.93 -8.61
N GLU A 65 9.42 9.05 -9.31
CA GLU A 65 8.47 9.66 -10.24
C GLU A 65 8.08 8.70 -11.37
N PRO A 66 6.85 8.80 -11.90
CA PRO A 66 6.43 8.01 -13.05
C PRO A 66 7.36 8.18 -14.26
N ARG A 67 7.83 7.08 -14.82
CA ARG A 67 8.62 7.07 -16.05
C ARG A 67 8.44 5.75 -16.79
N GLY A 68 8.34 5.78 -18.13
CA GLY A 68 8.25 4.57 -18.95
C GLY A 68 7.06 3.67 -18.61
N GLY A 69 5.93 4.25 -18.18
CA GLY A 69 4.73 3.48 -17.82
C GLY A 69 4.80 2.79 -16.46
N MET A 70 5.74 3.18 -15.58
CA MET A 70 5.87 2.59 -14.26
C MET A 70 6.29 3.59 -13.18
N MET A 71 6.01 3.24 -11.95
CA MET A 71 6.63 3.75 -10.72
C MET A 71 7.26 2.58 -9.96
N GLN A 72 8.32 2.84 -9.24
CA GLN A 72 8.95 1.84 -8.38
C GLN A 72 9.32 2.45 -7.04
N ALA A 73 9.38 1.61 -6.00
CA ALA A 73 9.82 2.00 -4.67
C ALA A 73 10.68 0.93 -4.02
N ALA A 74 11.57 1.40 -3.15
CA ALA A 74 12.18 0.58 -2.12
C ALA A 74 11.49 0.85 -0.80
N GLY A 75 11.03 -0.22 -0.15
CA GLY A 75 10.51 -0.21 1.21
C GLY A 75 11.51 -0.82 2.18
N ARG A 76 11.54 -0.33 3.42
CA ARG A 76 12.28 -0.98 4.51
C ARG A 76 11.58 -0.77 5.84
N THR A 77 11.71 -1.78 6.69
CA THR A 77 11.31 -1.71 8.10
C THR A 77 12.55 -1.96 8.96
N THR A 78 12.80 -1.05 9.90
CA THR A 78 13.86 -1.18 10.88
C THR A 78 13.32 -1.20 12.30
N GLN A 79 14.08 -1.81 13.23
CA GLN A 79 13.87 -1.71 14.67
C GLN A 79 15.17 -1.25 15.32
N GLY A 80 15.25 0.02 15.67
CA GLY A 80 16.50 0.69 15.91
C GLY A 80 17.37 0.62 14.64
N GLU A 81 18.60 0.17 14.77
CA GLU A 81 19.52 0.00 13.63
C GLU A 81 19.38 -1.36 12.91
N LYS A 82 18.55 -2.25 13.44
CA LYS A 82 18.37 -3.58 12.87
C LYS A 82 17.37 -3.55 11.72
N LEU A 83 17.79 -4.00 10.53
CA LEU A 83 16.88 -4.28 9.42
C LEU A 83 15.96 -5.46 9.80
N VAL A 84 14.64 -5.25 9.70
CA VAL A 84 13.61 -6.27 9.92
C VAL A 84 13.11 -6.82 8.61
N GLU A 85 12.88 -5.93 7.64
CA GLU A 85 12.28 -6.26 6.34
C GLU A 85 12.67 -5.21 5.30
N PHE A 86 12.77 -5.64 4.05
CA PHE A 86 12.86 -4.74 2.90
C PHE A 86 11.91 -5.22 1.80
N GLU A 87 11.52 -4.31 0.92
CA GLU A 87 10.56 -4.61 -0.13
C GLU A 87 10.86 -3.84 -1.41
N PHE A 88 10.70 -4.49 -2.56
CA PHE A 88 10.69 -3.82 -3.85
C PHE A 88 9.27 -3.75 -4.37
N LEU A 89 8.77 -2.52 -4.54
CA LEU A 89 7.41 -2.23 -4.95
C LEU A 89 7.40 -1.62 -6.36
N ARG A 90 6.37 -1.94 -7.14
CA ARG A 90 6.18 -1.38 -8.48
C ARG A 90 4.70 -1.15 -8.74
N ILE A 91 4.38 -0.07 -9.44
CA ILE A 91 3.09 0.13 -10.10
C ILE A 91 3.40 0.24 -11.58
N VAL A 92 2.88 -0.67 -12.38
CA VAL A 92 3.17 -0.76 -13.81
C VAL A 92 1.89 -0.65 -14.63
N ARG A 93 1.97 0.03 -15.76
CA ARG A 93 0.90 0.03 -16.76
C ARG A 93 0.97 -1.26 -17.56
N ARG A 94 -0.13 -2.01 -17.61
CA ARG A 94 -0.21 -3.27 -18.34
C ARG A 94 -1.61 -3.45 -18.91
N GLY A 95 -1.74 -3.65 -20.23
CA GLY A 95 -3.03 -3.92 -20.87
C GLY A 95 -4.07 -2.81 -20.69
N GLY A 96 -3.64 -1.53 -20.62
CA GLY A 96 -4.55 -0.39 -20.44
C GLY A 96 -4.91 -0.10 -18.99
N SER A 97 -4.48 -0.93 -18.01
CA SER A 97 -4.70 -0.73 -16.57
C SER A 97 -3.40 -0.72 -15.77
N LEU A 98 -3.49 -0.58 -14.46
CA LEU A 98 -2.36 -0.61 -13.54
C LEU A 98 -2.30 -1.93 -12.77
N VAL A 99 -1.09 -2.37 -12.48
CA VAL A 99 -0.82 -3.53 -11.61
C VAL A 99 0.19 -3.10 -10.55
N PHE A 100 -0.16 -3.30 -9.29
CA PHE A 100 0.78 -3.20 -8.17
C PHE A 100 1.49 -4.53 -7.99
N ILE A 101 2.81 -4.48 -7.83
CA ILE A 101 3.66 -5.67 -7.69
C ILE A 101 4.50 -5.50 -6.43
N ALA A 102 4.31 -6.39 -5.47
CA ALA A 102 5.05 -6.44 -4.21
C ALA A 102 6.07 -7.58 -4.21
N GLN A 103 7.29 -7.31 -3.76
CA GLN A 103 8.36 -8.30 -3.67
C GLN A 103 9.11 -8.15 -2.34
N PRO A 104 8.56 -8.71 -1.24
CA PRO A 104 9.16 -8.63 0.08
C PRO A 104 10.38 -9.55 0.19
N ASN A 105 11.46 -9.05 0.80
CA ASN A 105 12.67 -9.82 1.16
C ASN A 105 13.26 -10.66 0.01
N GLY A 106 13.11 -10.21 -1.25
CA GLY A 106 13.59 -10.94 -2.41
C GLY A 106 12.76 -12.19 -2.77
N ALA A 107 11.60 -12.39 -2.15
CA ALA A 107 10.67 -13.47 -2.50
C ALA A 107 10.11 -13.30 -3.92
N PRO A 108 9.48 -14.33 -4.51
CA PRO A 108 8.76 -14.15 -5.77
C PRO A 108 7.73 -13.03 -5.68
N PRO A 109 7.60 -12.21 -6.73
CA PRO A 109 6.67 -11.09 -6.71
C PRO A 109 5.21 -11.55 -6.69
N THR A 110 4.37 -10.79 -5.99
CA THR A 110 2.91 -10.94 -6.01
C THR A 110 2.30 -9.76 -6.74
N GLU A 111 1.35 -10.02 -7.62
CA GLU A 111 0.67 -9.02 -8.44
C GLU A 111 -0.75 -8.76 -7.93
N PHE A 112 -1.15 -7.49 -7.95
CA PHE A 112 -2.47 -7.02 -7.55
C PHE A 112 -2.99 -6.07 -8.65
N PRO A 113 -3.96 -6.49 -9.48
CA PRO A 113 -4.60 -5.61 -10.44
C PRO A 113 -5.30 -4.41 -9.79
N LEU A 114 -5.34 -3.28 -10.50
CA LEU A 114 -6.12 -2.11 -10.08
C LEU A 114 -7.62 -2.43 -10.12
N THR A 115 -8.33 -2.09 -9.05
CA THR A 115 -9.80 -2.26 -8.96
C THR A 115 -10.54 -0.95 -8.73
N ALA A 116 -9.85 0.07 -8.20
CA ALA A 116 -10.41 1.40 -8.08
C ALA A 116 -9.31 2.45 -8.01
N HIS A 117 -9.60 3.65 -8.54
CA HIS A 117 -8.72 4.80 -8.40
C HIS A 117 -9.54 6.10 -8.32
N GLY A 118 -8.92 7.11 -7.76
CA GLY A 118 -9.44 8.49 -7.69
C GLY A 118 -8.28 9.48 -7.75
N PRO A 119 -8.57 10.78 -7.67
CA PRO A 119 -7.54 11.82 -7.73
C PRO A 119 -6.41 11.63 -6.72
N ASP A 120 -6.74 11.12 -5.55
CA ASP A 120 -5.84 10.95 -4.41
C ASP A 120 -5.81 9.51 -3.86
N SER A 121 -6.28 8.53 -4.62
CA SER A 121 -6.35 7.14 -4.14
C SER A 121 -6.18 6.12 -5.24
N VAL A 122 -5.59 4.99 -4.88
CA VAL A 122 -5.52 3.77 -5.71
C VAL A 122 -5.81 2.55 -4.84
N ARG A 123 -6.50 1.58 -5.41
CA ARG A 123 -6.83 0.30 -4.77
C ARG A 123 -6.51 -0.84 -5.72
N PHE A 124 -5.73 -1.79 -5.23
CA PHE A 124 -5.31 -2.99 -5.94
C PHE A 124 -5.74 -4.22 -5.19
N GLU A 125 -6.14 -5.29 -5.89
CA GLU A 125 -6.67 -6.49 -5.25
C GLU A 125 -6.14 -7.77 -5.88
N ASN A 126 -5.87 -8.75 -5.02
CA ASN A 126 -5.62 -10.13 -5.39
C ASN A 126 -6.34 -11.06 -4.39
N PRO A 127 -7.60 -11.42 -4.64
CA PRO A 127 -8.39 -12.25 -3.72
C PRO A 127 -7.81 -13.66 -3.51
N ALA A 128 -6.96 -14.14 -4.43
CA ALA A 128 -6.31 -15.44 -4.33
C ALA A 128 -5.07 -15.45 -3.43
N HIS A 129 -4.58 -14.25 -3.04
CA HIS A 129 -3.43 -14.14 -2.15
C HIS A 129 -3.85 -14.37 -0.69
N ASP A 130 -2.94 -14.88 0.12
CA ASP A 130 -3.21 -15.13 1.53
C ASP A 130 -3.42 -13.84 2.33
N PHE A 131 -2.40 -13.00 2.38
CA PHE A 131 -2.41 -11.69 2.99
C PHE A 131 -1.21 -10.88 2.46
N PRO A 132 -1.46 -9.60 2.04
CA PRO A 132 -2.76 -8.97 1.89
C PRO A 132 -3.50 -9.46 0.64
N GLN A 133 -4.83 -9.30 0.61
CA GLN A 133 -5.65 -9.43 -0.60
C GLN A 133 -5.92 -8.09 -1.25
N VAL A 134 -5.82 -7.02 -0.46
CA VAL A 134 -6.06 -5.64 -0.87
C VAL A 134 -4.90 -4.77 -0.45
N VAL A 135 -4.46 -3.90 -1.35
CA VAL A 135 -3.49 -2.82 -1.10
C VAL A 135 -4.11 -1.50 -1.54
N CYS A 136 -4.23 -0.56 -0.61
CA CYS A 136 -4.75 0.78 -0.87
C CYS A 136 -3.73 1.83 -0.49
N TYR A 137 -3.55 2.83 -1.35
CA TYR A 137 -2.88 4.08 -1.00
C TYR A 137 -3.86 5.25 -1.16
N ARG A 138 -3.86 6.16 -0.20
CA ARG A 138 -4.64 7.40 -0.26
C ARG A 138 -3.85 8.56 0.29
N ARG A 139 -3.67 9.60 -0.52
CA ARG A 139 -3.15 10.87 -0.06
C ARG A 139 -4.20 11.53 0.83
N THR A 140 -3.85 11.89 2.05
CA THR A 140 -4.74 12.50 3.04
C THR A 140 -4.37 13.94 3.35
N GLY A 141 -3.32 14.46 2.72
CA GLY A 141 -2.83 15.81 2.80
C GLY A 141 -1.57 15.99 1.96
N PRO A 142 -1.00 17.20 1.88
CA PRO A 142 0.21 17.46 1.10
C PRO A 142 1.37 16.56 1.50
N ASP A 143 1.55 16.34 2.81
CA ASP A 143 2.62 15.56 3.41
C ASP A 143 2.11 14.34 4.17
N ALA A 144 0.91 13.88 3.84
CA ALA A 144 0.23 12.79 4.53
C ALA A 144 -0.30 11.73 3.56
N LEU A 145 0.01 10.48 3.86
CA LEU A 145 -0.38 9.31 3.09
C LEU A 145 -0.92 8.23 4.03
N LEU A 146 -2.04 7.64 3.70
CA LEU A 146 -2.55 6.43 4.33
C LEU A 146 -2.37 5.26 3.39
N ALA A 147 -1.60 4.25 3.82
CA ALA A 147 -1.62 2.94 3.19
C ALA A 147 -2.41 1.96 4.07
N VAL A 148 -3.22 1.12 3.43
CA VAL A 148 -4.00 0.08 4.09
C VAL A 148 -3.81 -1.22 3.33
N VAL A 149 -3.37 -2.25 4.02
CA VAL A 149 -3.36 -3.62 3.50
C VAL A 149 -4.36 -4.45 4.27
N SER A 150 -5.13 -5.29 3.59
CA SER A 150 -6.18 -6.08 4.25
C SER A 150 -6.45 -7.40 3.55
N ALA A 151 -7.07 -8.32 4.28
CA ALA A 151 -7.63 -9.56 3.74
C ALA A 151 -8.92 -9.92 4.46
N THR A 152 -9.81 -10.61 3.76
CA THR A 152 -11.06 -11.16 4.34
C THR A 152 -11.02 -12.68 4.27
N ARG A 153 -11.18 -13.34 5.42
CA ARG A 153 -11.27 -14.79 5.54
C ARG A 153 -12.46 -15.15 6.42
N ASP A 154 -13.25 -16.09 6.00
CA ASP A 154 -14.44 -16.57 6.74
C ASP A 154 -15.36 -15.41 7.20
N GLY A 155 -15.56 -14.41 6.33
CA GLY A 155 -16.36 -13.24 6.61
C GLY A 155 -15.74 -12.23 7.58
N LYS A 156 -14.50 -12.45 8.06
CA LYS A 156 -13.78 -11.53 8.94
C LYS A 156 -12.70 -10.80 8.18
N THR A 157 -12.71 -9.48 8.24
CA THR A 157 -11.67 -8.63 7.64
C THR A 157 -10.63 -8.28 8.68
N SER A 158 -9.36 -8.54 8.34
CA SER A 158 -8.19 -8.03 9.05
C SER A 158 -7.51 -6.94 8.21
N ALA A 159 -7.07 -5.86 8.84
CA ALA A 159 -6.42 -4.75 8.15
C ALA A 159 -5.25 -4.19 8.96
N VAL A 160 -4.21 -3.79 8.26
CA VAL A 160 -3.08 -3.04 8.81
C VAL A 160 -3.06 -1.66 8.14
N ARG A 161 -2.96 -0.61 8.94
CA ARG A 161 -2.95 0.79 8.50
C ARG A 161 -1.57 1.37 8.75
N PHE A 162 -1.06 2.14 7.80
CA PHE A 162 0.19 2.86 7.87
C PHE A 162 -0.09 4.34 7.59
N GLU A 163 0.04 5.17 8.61
CA GLU A 163 -0.14 6.62 8.49
C GLU A 163 1.23 7.25 8.26
N TYR A 164 1.58 7.40 7.01
CA TYR A 164 2.85 7.95 6.61
C TYR A 164 2.87 9.48 6.61
N ARG A 165 4.06 10.03 6.82
CA ARG A 165 4.38 11.44 6.63
C ARG A 165 5.61 11.59 5.75
N ARG A 166 5.74 12.74 5.10
CA ARG A 166 7.02 13.12 4.50
C ARG A 166 8.06 13.24 5.63
N PRO A 167 9.27 12.67 5.46
CA PRO A 167 10.33 12.91 6.43
C PRO A 167 10.65 14.41 6.49
N SER A 168 10.87 14.93 7.70
CA SER A 168 11.38 16.30 7.85
C SER A 168 12.75 16.42 7.17
N ALA A 169 12.99 17.53 6.48
CA ALA A 169 14.32 17.77 5.94
C ALA A 169 15.36 17.69 7.06
N PRO A 170 16.53 17.09 6.83
CA PRO A 170 17.60 17.09 7.82
C PRO A 170 17.91 18.53 8.26
N GLY A 171 17.75 18.82 9.56
CA GLY A 171 18.02 20.15 10.12
C GLY A 171 16.85 21.13 10.21
N ALA A 172 15.62 20.73 9.85
CA ALA A 172 14.46 21.56 10.13
C ALA A 172 14.11 21.48 11.64
N PRO A 173 13.94 22.62 12.35
CA PRO A 173 13.53 22.59 13.74
C PRO A 173 12.13 21.98 13.85
N ALA A 174 11.92 21.16 14.88
CA ALA A 174 10.59 20.63 15.22
C ALA A 174 9.61 21.80 15.43
N ARG A 175 8.49 21.82 14.70
CA ARG A 175 7.41 22.78 14.88
C ARG A 175 6.47 22.28 15.98
#